data_b203f340bb4e57857b92f6ed47bf427c
#
_entry.id   b203f340bb4e57857b92f6ed47bf427c
#
_cell.length_a   1.000
_cell.length_b   1.000
_cell.length_c   1.000
_cell.angle_alpha   90.00
_cell.angle_beta   90.00
_cell.angle_gamma   90.00
#
_symmetry.space_group_name_H-M   'P 1'
#
loop_
_entity.id
_entity.type
_entity.pdbx_description
1 polymer ?
#
loop_
_entity_poly.entity_id
_entity_poly.type
_entity_poly.pdbx_seq_one_letter_code
_entity_poly.pdbx_strand_id
1 'polypeptide(L)'
;MSDQKLSYLPYDQALKTVGAIQEEEHPQELNRRIFTVYDINGKEVCWFDAEETIAIVAPGKANPKKTAVQPLVEEYILNHIPDWS
;
A
#
# COMPACT_ATOMS: atom_id res chain seq x y z
N MET A 1 1.92 26.15 8.17
CA MET A 1 1.93 25.33 7.97
C MET A 1 1.80 24.97 6.87
N SER A 2 2.04 24.59 6.64
CA SER A 2 2.05 24.42 5.58
C SER A 2 1.24 23.62 4.97
N ASP A 3 0.81 23.79 4.13
CA ASP A 3 0.01 23.13 3.35
C ASP A 3 0.68 22.20 2.55
N GLN A 4 1.35 21.28 3.13
CA GLN A 4 1.97 20.31 2.37
C GLN A 4 0.96 19.37 1.86
N LYS A 5 0.60 19.47 0.62
CA LYS A 5 -0.21 18.47 0.00
C LYS A 5 0.65 17.29 -0.34
N LEU A 6 0.24 16.16 0.14
CA LEU A 6 0.90 14.92 -0.22
C LEU A 6 0.62 14.63 -1.69
N SER A 7 1.66 14.49 -2.47
CA SER A 7 1.54 14.17 -3.88
C SER A 7 1.89 12.71 -4.12
N TYR A 8 1.26 12.12 -5.13
CA TYR A 8 1.49 10.72 -5.46
C TYR A 8 2.03 10.60 -6.88
N LEU A 9 2.80 9.55 -7.12
CA LEU A 9 3.29 9.27 -8.46
C LEU A 9 2.13 8.93 -9.39
N PRO A 10 2.19 9.33 -10.65
CA PRO A 10 1.24 8.82 -11.63
C PRO A 10 1.29 7.30 -11.68
N TYR A 11 0.18 6.68 -12.00
CA TYR A 11 0.04 5.22 -11.95
C TYR A 11 1.09 4.52 -12.81
N ASP A 12 1.34 5.01 -14.01
CA ASP A 12 2.32 4.38 -14.89
C ASP A 12 3.74 4.49 -14.33
N GLN A 13 4.05 5.56 -13.61
CA GLN A 13 5.33 5.69 -12.96
C GLN A 13 5.43 4.77 -11.75
N ALA A 14 4.35 4.65 -10.99
CA ALA A 14 4.32 3.74 -9.86
C ALA A 14 4.57 2.30 -10.32
N LEU A 15 4.00 1.91 -11.45
CA LEU A 15 4.21 0.58 -12.02
C LEU A 15 5.68 0.31 -12.33
N LYS A 16 6.42 1.35 -12.70
CA LYS A 16 7.84 1.20 -13.01
C LYS A 16 8.71 1.24 -11.76
N THR A 17 8.25 1.90 -10.72
CA THR A 17 9.02 2.08 -9.50
C THR A 17 8.85 0.91 -8.53
N VAL A 18 7.65 0.40 -8.41
CA VAL A 18 7.33 -0.65 -7.44
C VAL A 18 7.77 -2.01 -7.97
N GLY A 19 8.62 -2.69 -7.19
CA GLY A 19 9.05 -4.02 -7.53
C GLY A 19 8.22 -5.11 -6.86
N ALA A 20 7.73 -4.83 -5.64
CA ALA A 20 6.94 -5.82 -4.91
C ALA A 20 6.11 -5.13 -3.84
N ILE A 21 4.96 -5.74 -3.53
CA ILE A 21 4.13 -5.35 -2.41
C ILE A 21 3.93 -6.62 -1.60
N GLN A 22 4.34 -6.59 -0.33
CA GLN A 22 4.31 -7.78 0.51
C GLN A 22 3.55 -7.52 1.79
N GLU A 23 2.76 -8.50 2.21
CA GLU A 23 2.07 -8.42 3.49
C GLU A 23 3.03 -8.87 4.58
N GLU A 24 3.27 -8.04 5.58
CA GLU A 24 4.23 -8.31 6.63
C GLU A 24 3.64 -7.94 7.99
N GLU A 25 4.31 -8.35 9.06
CA GLU A 25 3.86 -8.00 10.39
C GLU A 25 4.23 -6.55 10.68
N HIS A 26 3.35 -5.86 11.41
CA HIS A 26 3.61 -4.48 11.83
C HIS A 26 4.87 -4.46 12.68
N PRO A 27 5.79 -3.51 12.46
CA PRO A 27 7.06 -3.50 13.19
C PRO A 27 6.92 -3.24 14.68
N GLN A 28 5.83 -2.63 15.11
CA GLN A 28 5.66 -2.26 16.51
C GLN A 28 4.43 -2.85 17.17
N GLU A 29 3.42 -3.22 16.42
CA GLU A 29 2.17 -3.70 17.01
C GLU A 29 1.96 -5.17 16.74
N LEU A 30 1.73 -5.93 17.81
CA LEU A 30 1.46 -7.35 17.67
C LEU A 30 0.10 -7.58 17.02
N ASN A 31 0.01 -8.67 16.28
CA ASN A 31 -1.25 -9.07 15.63
C ASN A 31 -1.77 -8.06 14.62
N ARG A 32 -0.90 -7.21 14.12
CA ARG A 32 -1.26 -6.24 13.10
C ARG A 32 -0.40 -6.48 11.89
N ARG A 33 -0.96 -6.26 10.71
CA ARG A 33 -0.23 -6.50 9.47
C ARG A 33 -0.20 -5.23 8.62
N ILE A 34 0.82 -5.14 7.78
CA ILE A 34 0.98 -4.02 6.87
C ILE A 34 1.27 -4.57 5.47
N PHE A 35 1.06 -3.71 4.46
CA PHE A 35 1.51 -3.99 3.11
C PHE A 35 2.74 -3.12 2.90
N THR A 36 3.90 -3.74 2.76
CA THR A 36 5.14 -3.01 2.53
C THR A 36 5.43 -2.95 1.04
N VAL A 37 5.77 -1.78 0.57
CA VAL A 37 6.07 -1.55 -0.84
C VAL A 37 7.58 -1.48 -1.00
N TYR A 38 8.12 -2.31 -1.89
CA TYR A 38 9.54 -2.33 -2.21
C TYR A 38 9.72 -1.87 -3.66
N ASP A 39 10.82 -1.14 -3.92
CA ASP A 39 11.08 -0.69 -5.28
C ASP A 39 11.75 -1.82 -6.08
N ILE A 40 12.09 -1.54 -7.32
CA ILE A 40 12.67 -2.56 -8.20
C ILE A 40 14.05 -3.03 -7.72
N ASN A 41 14.68 -2.29 -6.82
CA ASN A 41 15.96 -2.67 -6.25
C ASN A 41 15.81 -3.36 -4.90
N GLY A 42 14.59 -3.60 -4.47
CA GLY A 42 14.33 -4.26 -3.20
C GLY A 42 14.38 -3.33 -2.00
N LYS A 43 14.41 -2.03 -2.22
CA LYS A 43 14.46 -1.06 -1.13
C LYS A 43 13.05 -0.70 -0.70
N GLU A 44 12.82 -0.59 0.60
CA GLU A 44 11.49 -0.23 1.11
C GLU A 44 11.17 1.22 0.76
N VAL A 45 10.00 1.43 0.18
CA VAL A 45 9.52 2.76 -0.20
C VAL A 45 8.57 3.31 0.85
N CYS A 46 7.56 2.52 1.21
CA CYS A 46 6.54 2.92 2.16
C CYS A 46 5.75 1.70 2.59
N TRP A 47 4.83 1.87 3.54
CA TRP A 47 3.93 0.77 3.90
C TRP A 47 2.56 1.34 4.24
N PHE A 48 1.56 0.45 4.16
CA PHE A 48 0.16 0.79 4.42
C PHE A 48 -0.39 -0.19 5.44
N ASP A 49 -1.24 0.30 6.34
CA ASP A 49 -1.92 -0.58 7.29
C ASP A 49 -2.85 -1.52 6.52
N ALA A 50 -2.72 -2.83 6.75
CA ALA A 50 -3.47 -3.80 5.97
C ALA A 50 -4.97 -3.71 6.23
N GLU A 51 -5.38 -3.63 7.49
CA GLU A 51 -6.79 -3.56 7.81
C GLU A 51 -7.44 -2.31 7.25
N GLU A 52 -6.75 -1.20 7.38
CA GLU A 52 -7.25 0.06 6.90
C GLU A 52 -7.39 0.06 5.38
N THR A 53 -6.37 -0.46 4.69
CA THR A 53 -6.40 -0.52 3.23
C THR A 53 -7.53 -1.43 2.75
N ILE A 54 -7.71 -2.58 3.38
CA ILE A 54 -8.77 -3.50 3.01
C ILE A 54 -10.14 -2.87 3.25
N ALA A 55 -10.29 -2.13 4.35
CA ALA A 55 -11.55 -1.45 4.63
C ALA A 55 -11.88 -0.40 3.57
N ILE A 56 -10.85 0.24 3.01
CA ILE A 56 -11.07 1.24 1.97
C ILE A 56 -11.48 0.59 0.65
N VAL A 57 -10.81 -0.49 0.25
CA VAL A 57 -11.07 -1.10 -1.05
C VAL A 57 -12.23 -2.08 -1.05
N ALA A 58 -12.61 -2.60 0.12
CA ALA A 58 -13.70 -3.55 0.25
C ALA A 58 -14.58 -3.19 1.45
N PRO A 59 -15.22 -2.01 1.42
CA PRO A 59 -16.00 -1.56 2.56
C PRO A 59 -17.20 -2.48 2.81
N GLY A 60 -17.53 -2.67 4.08
CA GLY A 60 -18.69 -3.47 4.45
C GLY A 60 -18.45 -4.96 4.46
N LYS A 61 -17.24 -5.42 4.16
CA LYS A 61 -16.94 -6.84 4.19
C LYS A 61 -16.09 -7.16 5.41
N ALA A 62 -16.59 -8.03 6.26
CA ALA A 62 -15.89 -8.34 7.50
C ALA A 62 -14.64 -9.18 7.27
N ASN A 63 -14.74 -10.19 6.39
CA ASN A 63 -13.60 -11.06 6.13
C ASN A 63 -13.51 -11.35 4.63
N PRO A 64 -13.10 -10.38 3.83
CA PRO A 64 -13.00 -10.61 2.39
C PRO A 64 -11.90 -11.62 2.09
N LYS A 65 -12.11 -12.40 1.04
CA LYS A 65 -11.11 -13.39 0.62
C LYS A 65 -9.89 -12.65 0.09
N LYS A 66 -8.70 -13.09 0.49
CA LYS A 66 -7.46 -12.48 0.05
C LYS A 66 -7.37 -12.41 -1.46
N THR A 67 -7.73 -13.48 -2.15
CA THR A 67 -7.62 -13.52 -3.60
C THR A 67 -8.56 -12.52 -4.27
N ALA A 68 -9.69 -12.22 -3.63
CA ALA A 68 -10.64 -11.25 -4.19
C ALA A 68 -10.20 -9.81 -3.96
N VAL A 69 -9.55 -9.53 -2.82
CA VAL A 69 -9.17 -8.15 -2.52
C VAL A 69 -7.77 -7.80 -2.98
N GLN A 70 -6.91 -8.78 -3.24
CA GLN A 70 -5.53 -8.49 -3.59
C GLN A 70 -5.38 -7.56 -4.80
N PRO A 71 -6.09 -7.77 -5.92
CA PRO A 71 -5.98 -6.84 -7.04
C PRO A 71 -6.44 -5.43 -6.66
N LEU A 72 -7.46 -5.33 -5.81
CA LEU A 72 -7.97 -4.02 -5.38
C LEU A 72 -6.96 -3.31 -4.49
N VAL A 73 -6.32 -4.06 -3.59
CA VAL A 73 -5.30 -3.52 -2.71
C VAL A 73 -4.11 -3.03 -3.53
N GLU A 74 -3.66 -3.82 -4.49
CA GLU A 74 -2.51 -3.45 -5.31
C GLU A 74 -2.81 -2.19 -6.12
N GLU A 75 -4.01 -2.11 -6.69
CA GLU A 75 -4.38 -0.92 -7.45
C GLU A 75 -4.43 0.31 -6.55
N TYR A 76 -5.01 0.17 -5.36
CA TYR A 76 -5.06 1.26 -4.41
C TYR A 76 -3.66 1.75 -4.05
N ILE A 77 -2.77 0.81 -3.73
CA ILE A 77 -1.41 1.15 -3.33
C ILE A 77 -0.68 1.83 -4.48
N LEU A 78 -0.80 1.32 -5.70
CA LEU A 78 -0.11 1.89 -6.85
C LEU A 78 -0.59 3.31 -7.17
N ASN A 79 -1.82 3.64 -6.78
CA ASN A 79 -2.34 5.00 -6.95
C ASN A 79 -1.98 5.91 -5.78
N HIS A 80 -1.30 5.40 -4.76
CA HIS A 80 -0.99 6.18 -3.56
C HIS A 80 0.48 6.07 -3.17
N ILE A 81 1.37 5.88 -4.14
CA ILE A 81 2.80 5.86 -3.87
C ILE A 81 3.28 7.30 -3.76
N PRO A 82 3.85 7.70 -2.61
CA PRO A 82 4.31 9.08 -2.44
C PRO A 82 5.43 9.40 -3.43
N ASP A 83 5.45 10.63 -3.90
CA ASP A 83 6.46 11.01 -4.87
C ASP A 83 7.66 11.71 -4.24
N TRP A 84 7.88 11.57 -2.97
CA TRP A 84 9.02 12.17 -2.31
C TRP A 84 10.29 11.30 -2.42
N SER A 85 10.15 10.08 -2.87
CA SER A 85 11.29 9.17 -2.90
C SER A 85 12.23 9.40 -4.07
#